data_144e825b41c03a588764bb1af634828e
#
_entry.id   144e825b41c03a588764bb1af634828e
#
_cell.length_a   1.000
_cell.length_b   1.000
_cell.length_c   1.000
_cell.angle_alpha   90.00
_cell.angle_beta   90.00
_cell.angle_gamma   90.00
#
_symmetry.space_group_name_H-M   'P 1'
#
loop_
_entity.id
_entity.type
_entity.pdbx_description
1 polymer ?
#
loop_
_entity_poly.entity_id
_entity_poly.type
_entity_poly.pdbx_seq_one_letter_code
_entity_poly.pdbx_strand_id
1 'polypeptide(L)'
;CSSDLDDVQIFPEKKVYLVLNKPKDYVTTVEDPLERKTVMALVEGACKERIYPVGRLDRQTTGVLLFTNDGDLAKKLTHPKYDHKKIYHVFLDRVLTEEDFQAIANGVQLEDGFIKADEISYTSPDCTEVGIEIHSGKNRIVRRIFEHFGYQIIKLDRVYFAGITKKNLQ
;
A
#
# COMPACT_ATOMS: atom_id res chain seq x y z
N CYS A 1 13.39 24.20 -30.91
CA CYS A 1 13.48 23.47 -31.00
C CYS A 1 13.60 23.52 -30.81
N SER A 2 13.24 24.03 -30.70
CA SER A 2 13.23 23.34 -30.82
C SER A 2 13.52 23.38 -30.51
N SER A 3 13.30 23.97 -30.52
CA SER A 3 13.42 23.30 -30.55
C SER A 3 13.75 23.15 -30.23
N ASP A 4 13.68 23.73 -30.18
CA ASP A 4 13.85 23.00 -30.19
C ASP A 4 14.11 22.93 -29.83
N LEU A 5 13.89 23.58 -29.81
CA LEU A 5 13.89 22.93 -29.79
C LEU A 5 14.00 22.87 -29.98
N ASP A 6 14.00 23.48 -30.33
CA ASP A 6 14.09 22.97 -30.74
C ASP A 6 13.62 22.55 -31.08
N ASP A 7 13.54 23.18 -31.54
CA ASP A 7 12.85 22.24 -32.37
C ASP A 7 13.12 20.76 -32.06
N VAL A 8 13.32 20.53 -30.92
CA VAL A 8 13.37 19.17 -30.45
C VAL A 8 11.94 18.68 -30.36
N GLN A 9 11.59 17.73 -31.21
CA GLN A 9 10.35 17.02 -31.04
C GLN A 9 10.45 16.17 -29.81
N ILE A 10 9.68 16.54 -28.80
CA ILE A 10 9.57 15.73 -27.61
C ILE A 10 8.41 14.78 -27.81
N PHE A 11 8.73 13.52 -28.06
CA PHE A 11 7.71 12.48 -28.07
C PHE A 11 7.39 12.16 -26.63
N PRO A 12 6.10 12.18 -26.24
CA PRO A 12 5.74 11.82 -24.88
C PRO A 12 6.26 10.41 -24.58
N GLU A 13 6.84 10.25 -23.42
CA GLU A 13 7.26 8.96 -22.98
C GLU A 13 6.05 8.04 -22.84
N LYS A 14 6.18 6.79 -23.27
CA LYS A 14 5.12 5.82 -23.19
C LYS A 14 4.71 5.62 -21.73
N LYS A 15 3.40 5.65 -21.46
CA LYS A 15 2.88 5.38 -20.11
C LYS A 15 3.04 3.90 -19.81
N VAL A 16 3.65 3.61 -18.67
CA VAL A 16 3.90 2.25 -18.21
C VAL A 16 3.30 2.04 -16.84
N TYR A 17 2.70 0.90 -16.64
CA TYR A 17 2.09 0.50 -15.38
C TYR A 17 2.62 -0.87 -15.00
N LEU A 18 3.21 -0.98 -13.82
CA LEU A 18 3.78 -2.22 -13.33
C LEU A 18 3.25 -2.48 -11.92
N VAL A 19 2.82 -3.70 -11.65
CA VAL A 19 2.34 -4.08 -10.32
C VAL A 19 3.32 -5.08 -9.75
N LEU A 20 3.80 -4.77 -8.53
CA LEU A 20 4.73 -5.62 -7.81
C LEU A 20 4.03 -6.18 -6.57
N ASN A 21 4.26 -7.46 -6.30
CA ASN A 21 3.95 -8.05 -5.01
C ASN A 21 5.18 -7.83 -4.13
N LYS A 22 5.19 -6.72 -3.40
CA LYS A 22 6.35 -6.29 -2.62
C LYS A 22 6.68 -7.29 -1.52
N PRO A 23 7.92 -7.79 -1.45
CA PRO A 23 8.33 -8.63 -0.33
C PRO A 23 8.64 -7.79 0.91
N LYS A 24 8.76 -8.48 2.04
CA LYS A 24 9.19 -7.87 3.29
C LYS A 24 10.63 -7.37 3.18
N ASP A 25 10.96 -6.39 3.99
CA ASP A 25 12.33 -5.84 4.15
C ASP A 25 12.80 -4.93 3.01
N TYR A 26 11.89 -4.50 2.13
CA TYR A 26 12.20 -3.50 1.12
C TYR A 26 11.45 -2.20 1.40
N VAL A 27 12.14 -1.08 1.30
CA VAL A 27 11.52 0.24 1.50
C VAL A 27 10.98 0.79 0.19
N THR A 28 9.86 1.51 0.26
CA THR A 28 9.21 2.11 -0.91
C THR A 28 9.71 3.52 -1.15
N THR A 29 10.97 3.62 -1.54
CA THR A 29 11.57 4.91 -1.90
C THR A 29 12.48 4.70 -3.10
N VAL A 30 12.70 5.77 -3.86
CA VAL A 30 13.63 5.74 -4.99
C VAL A 30 15.07 5.71 -4.49
N GLU A 31 15.33 6.46 -3.41
CA GLU A 31 16.62 6.51 -2.75
C GLU A 31 16.44 6.36 -1.27
N ASP A 32 17.36 5.67 -0.63
CA ASP A 32 17.36 5.51 0.82
C ASP A 32 18.71 5.95 1.38
N PRO A 33 18.76 7.03 2.17
CA PRO A 33 20.02 7.49 2.77
C PRO A 33 20.64 6.48 3.73
N LEU A 34 19.88 5.51 4.22
CA LEU A 34 20.37 4.44 5.07
C LEU A 34 20.83 3.22 4.26
N GLU A 35 20.79 3.31 2.94
CA GLU A 35 21.22 2.26 2.02
C GLU A 35 20.48 0.92 2.23
N ARG A 36 19.25 0.97 2.74
CA ARG A 36 18.41 -0.24 2.85
C ARG A 36 17.96 -0.67 1.46
N LYS A 37 17.58 -1.94 1.34
CA LYS A 37 17.04 -2.45 0.08
C LYS A 37 15.79 -1.69 -0.32
N THR A 38 15.75 -1.19 -1.56
CA THR A 38 14.60 -0.46 -2.06
C THR A 38 13.83 -1.27 -3.10
N VAL A 39 12.55 -0.95 -3.23
CA VAL A 39 11.70 -1.61 -4.24
C VAL A 39 12.17 -1.34 -5.66
N MET A 40 12.94 -0.28 -5.87
CA MET A 40 13.48 0.05 -7.19
C MET A 40 14.39 -1.04 -7.73
N ALA A 41 15.14 -1.73 -6.85
CA ALA A 41 15.99 -2.84 -7.24
C ALA A 41 15.17 -4.01 -7.81
N LEU A 42 13.94 -4.18 -7.33
CA LEU A 42 13.08 -5.28 -7.74
C LEU A 42 12.45 -5.06 -9.12
N VAL A 43 12.33 -3.81 -9.54
CA VAL A 43 11.72 -3.47 -10.84
C VAL A 43 12.75 -3.02 -11.86
N GLU A 44 14.02 -3.03 -11.50
CA GLU A 44 15.11 -2.68 -12.39
C GLU A 44 15.11 -3.61 -13.59
N GLY A 45 15.14 -3.02 -14.78
CA GLY A 45 15.15 -3.79 -16.02
C GLY A 45 13.79 -4.28 -16.49
N ALA A 46 12.72 -4.04 -15.74
CA ALA A 46 11.37 -4.47 -16.12
C ALA A 46 10.85 -3.69 -17.32
N CYS A 47 11.30 -2.45 -17.49
CA CYS A 47 10.95 -1.62 -18.64
C CYS A 47 12.06 -0.58 -18.87
N LYS A 48 12.02 0.06 -20.01
CA LYS A 48 12.99 1.11 -20.36
C LYS A 48 12.64 2.44 -19.71
N GLU A 49 11.35 2.66 -19.51
CA GLU A 49 10.85 3.91 -18.97
C GLU A 49 11.19 4.01 -17.49
N ARG A 50 11.34 5.22 -17.02
CA ARG A 50 11.58 5.49 -15.62
C ARG A 50 10.26 5.49 -14.87
N ILE A 51 10.09 4.56 -13.96
CA ILE A 51 8.86 4.40 -13.18
C ILE A 51 9.12 4.62 -11.69
N TYR A 52 8.05 4.95 -10.97
CA TYR A 52 8.11 5.25 -9.55
C TYR A 52 7.01 4.51 -8.80
N PRO A 53 7.23 4.17 -7.53
CA PRO A 53 6.16 3.56 -6.74
C PRO A 53 5.04 4.57 -6.49
N VAL A 54 3.81 4.11 -6.58
CA VAL A 54 2.62 4.91 -6.28
C VAL A 54 2.24 4.65 -4.84
N GLY A 55 2.42 5.66 -3.99
CA GLY A 55 2.20 5.53 -2.57
C GLY A 55 3.31 4.75 -1.89
N ARG A 56 3.02 4.26 -0.70
CA ARG A 56 4.02 3.63 0.15
C ARG A 56 3.47 2.41 0.87
N LEU A 57 4.33 1.43 1.04
CA LEU A 57 4.12 0.34 1.97
C LEU A 57 5.30 0.34 2.92
N ASP A 58 5.07 0.08 4.19
CA ASP A 58 6.14 0.00 5.17
C ASP A 58 7.12 -1.09 4.79
N ARG A 59 8.35 -0.97 5.26
CA ARG A 59 9.38 -1.99 5.02
C ARG A 59 8.89 -3.38 5.38
N GLN A 60 8.14 -3.53 6.46
CA GLN A 60 7.65 -4.80 6.97
C GLN A 60 6.32 -5.23 6.35
N THR A 61 5.70 -4.39 5.53
CA THR A 61 4.44 -4.70 4.88
C THR A 61 4.69 -5.28 3.50
N THR A 62 3.95 -6.33 3.16
CA THR A 62 4.03 -6.95 1.83
C THR A 62 2.79 -6.60 1.01
N GLY A 63 2.81 -6.95 -0.26
CA GLY A 63 1.62 -6.91 -1.09
C GLY A 63 1.68 -5.99 -2.29
N VAL A 64 0.50 -5.62 -2.77
CA VAL A 64 0.32 -4.89 -4.02
C VAL A 64 0.93 -3.50 -3.96
N LEU A 65 1.84 -3.22 -4.88
CA LEU A 65 2.46 -1.91 -5.05
C LEU A 65 2.51 -1.59 -6.55
N LEU A 66 1.91 -0.48 -6.93
CA LEU A 66 1.88 -0.03 -8.31
C LEU A 66 3.08 0.87 -8.61
N PHE A 67 3.70 0.69 -9.76
CA PHE A 67 4.73 1.57 -10.28
C PHE A 67 4.26 2.15 -11.60
N THR A 68 4.51 3.42 -11.84
CA THR A 68 4.13 4.06 -13.10
C THR A 68 4.97 5.31 -13.34
N ASN A 69 5.05 5.72 -14.59
CA ASN A 69 5.56 7.03 -14.97
C ASN A 69 4.42 8.02 -15.25
N ASP A 70 3.18 7.61 -15.05
CA ASP A 70 2.01 8.46 -15.22
C ASP A 70 1.79 9.30 -13.96
N GLY A 71 2.38 10.49 -13.94
CA GLY A 71 2.33 11.37 -12.77
C GLY A 71 0.92 11.80 -12.39
N ASP A 72 0.05 12.01 -13.37
CA ASP A 72 -1.33 12.41 -13.09
C ASP A 72 -2.10 11.30 -12.39
N LEU A 73 -1.94 10.06 -12.86
CA LEU A 73 -2.57 8.91 -12.21
C LEU A 73 -2.01 8.72 -10.81
N ALA A 74 -0.68 8.82 -10.66
CA ALA A 74 -0.04 8.66 -9.35
C ALA A 74 -0.59 9.68 -8.34
N LYS A 75 -0.75 10.93 -8.76
CA LYS A 75 -1.32 11.96 -7.90
C LYS A 75 -2.74 11.63 -7.48
N LYS A 76 -3.57 11.18 -8.42
CA LYS A 76 -4.96 10.80 -8.12
C LYS A 76 -5.03 9.63 -7.15
N LEU A 77 -4.15 8.66 -7.29
CA LEU A 77 -4.15 7.47 -6.44
C LEU A 77 -3.61 7.73 -5.04
N THR A 78 -2.79 8.77 -4.86
CA THR A 78 -2.17 9.06 -3.56
C THR A 78 -2.75 10.27 -2.85
N HIS A 79 -3.52 11.10 -3.55
CA HIS A 79 -4.07 12.32 -2.96
C HIS A 79 -5.16 11.99 -1.94
N PRO A 80 -5.10 12.54 -0.71
CA PRO A 80 -6.08 12.24 0.34
C PRO A 80 -7.53 12.51 -0.06
N LYS A 81 -7.76 13.45 -0.96
CA LYS A 81 -9.10 13.79 -1.45
C LYS A 81 -9.80 12.59 -2.08
N TYR A 82 -9.05 11.67 -2.68
CA TYR A 82 -9.63 10.54 -3.42
C TYR A 82 -9.67 9.23 -2.63
N ASP A 83 -9.09 9.18 -1.47
CA ASP A 83 -9.11 8.05 -0.51
C ASP A 83 -9.51 6.70 -1.11
N HIS A 84 -8.61 6.11 -1.89
CA HIS A 84 -8.89 4.84 -2.54
C HIS A 84 -8.94 3.69 -1.55
N LYS A 85 -9.86 2.76 -1.82
CA LYS A 85 -10.04 1.57 -0.99
C LYS A 85 -8.81 0.66 -1.03
N LYS A 86 -8.43 0.16 0.13
CA LYS A 86 -7.34 -0.80 0.31
C LYS A 86 -7.85 -1.95 1.16
N ILE A 87 -7.41 -3.15 0.85
CA ILE A 87 -7.75 -4.32 1.66
C ILE A 87 -6.44 -4.96 2.10
N TYR A 88 -6.36 -5.24 3.40
CA TYR A 88 -5.19 -5.86 4.01
C TYR A 88 -5.57 -7.19 4.62
N HIS A 89 -4.67 -8.17 4.47
CA HIS A 89 -4.73 -9.43 5.20
C HIS A 89 -3.78 -9.29 6.39
N VAL A 90 -4.34 -9.38 7.59
CA VAL A 90 -3.62 -9.10 8.84
C VAL A 90 -3.43 -10.41 9.60
N PHE A 91 -2.19 -10.71 9.95
CA PHE A 91 -1.82 -11.89 10.73
C PHE A 91 -1.44 -11.41 12.14
N LEU A 92 -2.21 -11.81 13.14
CA LEU A 92 -2.04 -11.35 14.50
C LEU A 92 -1.30 -12.38 15.36
N ASP A 93 -0.69 -11.92 16.44
CA ASP A 93 0.03 -12.77 17.38
C ASP A 93 -0.89 -13.62 18.25
N ARG A 94 -2.20 -13.30 18.24
CA ARG A 94 -3.19 -14.03 19.03
C ARG A 94 -4.59 -13.84 18.44
N VAL A 95 -5.56 -14.52 18.99
CA VAL A 95 -6.96 -14.42 18.57
C VAL A 95 -7.47 -13.01 18.73
N LEU A 96 -8.10 -12.48 17.69
CA LEU A 96 -8.84 -11.21 17.78
C LEU A 96 -10.17 -11.51 18.45
N THR A 97 -10.37 -10.94 19.63
CA THR A 97 -11.62 -11.15 20.38
C THR A 97 -12.79 -10.51 19.64
N GLU A 98 -13.98 -11.06 19.84
CA GLU A 98 -15.17 -10.48 19.23
C GLU A 98 -15.41 -9.05 19.69
N GLU A 99 -15.11 -8.75 20.94
CA GLU A 99 -15.24 -7.40 21.49
C GLU A 99 -14.36 -6.41 20.71
N ASP A 100 -13.09 -6.76 20.50
CA ASP A 100 -12.17 -5.90 19.75
C ASP A 100 -12.54 -5.84 18.27
N PHE A 101 -13.00 -6.95 17.71
CA PHE A 101 -13.50 -7.00 16.35
C PHE A 101 -14.63 -5.99 16.14
N GLN A 102 -15.62 -6.01 17.05
CA GLN A 102 -16.73 -5.08 16.94
C GLN A 102 -16.30 -3.64 17.18
N ALA A 103 -15.35 -3.42 18.08
CA ALA A 103 -14.81 -2.07 18.31
C ALA A 103 -14.16 -1.51 17.05
N ILE A 104 -13.38 -2.32 16.33
CA ILE A 104 -12.76 -1.90 15.08
C ILE A 104 -13.82 -1.64 14.02
N ALA A 105 -14.83 -2.50 13.93
CA ALA A 105 -15.91 -2.35 12.97
C ALA A 105 -16.74 -1.09 13.21
N ASN A 106 -16.90 -0.69 14.46
CA ASN A 106 -17.69 0.50 14.85
C ASN A 106 -16.89 1.79 14.83
N GLY A 107 -15.57 1.70 14.89
CA GLY A 107 -14.68 2.84 14.83
C GLY A 107 -13.82 2.99 16.09
N VAL A 108 -12.62 3.50 15.86
CA VAL A 108 -11.60 3.65 16.91
C VAL A 108 -11.12 5.09 16.94
N GLN A 109 -11.00 5.67 18.12
CA GLN A 109 -10.43 6.99 18.31
C GLN A 109 -8.92 6.85 18.55
N LEU A 110 -8.13 7.29 17.56
CA LEU A 110 -6.68 7.34 17.67
C LEU A 110 -6.24 8.77 17.98
N GLU A 111 -4.95 8.97 18.23
CA GLU A 111 -4.42 10.29 18.56
C GLU A 111 -4.73 11.34 17.49
N ASP A 112 -4.66 10.96 16.23
CA ASP A 112 -4.83 11.86 15.09
C ASP A 112 -6.24 11.79 14.49
N GLY A 113 -7.18 11.17 15.16
CA GLY A 113 -8.57 11.18 14.76
C GLY A 113 -9.27 9.84 14.82
N PHE A 114 -10.55 9.89 14.50
CA PHE A 114 -11.42 8.72 14.47
C PHE A 114 -11.19 7.95 13.17
N ILE A 115 -11.11 6.63 13.27
CA ILE A 115 -10.96 5.77 12.09
C ILE A 115 -11.91 4.58 12.22
N LYS A 116 -12.56 4.26 11.12
CA LYS A 116 -13.49 3.14 11.03
C LYS A 116 -13.09 2.29 9.82
N ALA A 117 -13.03 0.98 10.01
CA ALA A 117 -12.86 0.09 8.87
C ALA A 117 -14.15 0.09 8.04
N ASP A 118 -14.00 0.08 6.72
CA ASP A 118 -15.16 -0.05 5.83
C ASP A 118 -15.74 -1.44 5.95
N GLU A 119 -14.88 -2.44 6.14
CA GLU A 119 -15.29 -3.80 6.35
C GLU A 119 -14.18 -4.55 7.10
N ILE A 120 -14.55 -5.51 7.92
CA ILE A 120 -13.61 -6.39 8.61
C ILE A 120 -14.23 -7.78 8.70
N SER A 121 -13.41 -8.81 8.53
CA SER A 121 -13.87 -10.20 8.62
C SER A 121 -12.72 -11.10 9.06
N TYR A 122 -13.08 -12.19 9.72
CA TYR A 122 -12.09 -13.24 10.03
C TYR A 122 -11.79 -14.02 8.76
N THR A 123 -10.51 -14.32 8.54
CA THR A 123 -10.07 -15.07 7.37
C THR A 123 -9.48 -16.43 7.72
N SER A 124 -9.36 -16.73 9.02
CA SER A 124 -8.92 -18.06 9.46
C SER A 124 -9.89 -18.62 10.51
N PRO A 125 -9.99 -19.97 10.61
CA PRO A 125 -10.87 -20.60 11.59
C PRO A 125 -10.50 -20.32 13.04
N ASP A 126 -9.21 -20.07 13.31
CA ASP A 126 -8.73 -19.80 14.66
C ASP A 126 -8.82 -18.31 15.04
N CYS A 127 -9.33 -17.49 14.16
CA CYS A 127 -9.54 -16.05 14.39
C CYS A 127 -8.27 -15.27 14.69
N THR A 128 -7.12 -15.74 14.22
CA THR A 128 -5.84 -15.02 14.30
C THR A 128 -5.55 -14.21 13.06
N GLU A 129 -6.29 -14.44 11.98
CA GLU A 129 -6.13 -13.72 10.72
C GLU A 129 -7.42 -13.01 10.37
N VAL A 130 -7.29 -11.76 9.93
CA VAL A 130 -8.46 -10.96 9.54
C VAL A 130 -8.18 -10.23 8.24
N GLY A 131 -9.26 -9.99 7.49
CA GLY A 131 -9.23 -9.09 6.35
C GLY A 131 -9.86 -7.77 6.75
N ILE A 132 -9.19 -6.66 6.48
CA ILE A 132 -9.71 -5.33 6.80
C ILE A 132 -9.70 -4.46 5.55
N GLU A 133 -10.84 -3.84 5.28
CA GLU A 133 -11.00 -2.90 4.18
C GLU A 133 -11.01 -1.49 4.77
N ILE A 134 -10.19 -0.61 4.23
CA ILE A 134 -10.06 0.75 4.73
C ILE A 134 -9.70 1.68 3.58
N HIS A 135 -10.19 2.91 3.62
CA HIS A 135 -9.89 3.89 2.59
C HIS A 135 -8.95 5.00 3.07
N SER A 136 -8.65 5.05 4.37
CA SER A 136 -7.72 6.05 4.90
C SER A 136 -6.30 5.82 4.42
N GLY A 137 -5.61 6.91 4.07
CA GLY A 137 -4.20 6.87 3.71
C GLY A 137 -3.26 7.30 4.83
N LYS A 138 -3.75 7.40 6.06
CA LYS A 138 -2.91 7.79 7.20
C LYS A 138 -1.77 6.80 7.40
N ASN A 139 -0.63 7.34 7.82
CA ASN A 139 0.59 6.54 8.00
C ASN A 139 0.38 5.41 9.00
N ARG A 140 0.72 4.18 8.58
CA ARG A 140 0.66 2.98 9.40
C ARG A 140 -0.71 2.73 10.04
N ILE A 141 -1.79 3.14 9.37
CA ILE A 141 -3.12 3.17 10.00
C ILE A 141 -3.58 1.78 10.47
N VAL A 142 -3.39 0.73 9.68
CA VAL A 142 -3.81 -0.62 10.05
C VAL A 142 -3.03 -1.10 11.27
N ARG A 143 -1.70 -0.88 11.27
CA ARG A 143 -0.86 -1.26 12.42
C ARG A 143 -1.29 -0.54 13.69
N ARG A 144 -1.58 0.75 13.58
CA ARG A 144 -1.98 1.55 14.74
C ARG A 144 -3.33 1.13 15.30
N ILE A 145 -4.26 0.72 14.44
CA ILE A 145 -5.56 0.22 14.88
C ILE A 145 -5.38 -0.99 15.78
N PHE A 146 -4.63 -1.99 15.33
CA PHE A 146 -4.44 -3.22 16.10
C PHE A 146 -3.55 -3.02 17.32
N GLU A 147 -2.53 -2.19 17.20
CA GLU A 147 -1.67 -1.84 18.35
C GLU A 147 -2.42 -1.11 19.44
N HIS A 148 -3.45 -0.34 19.08
CA HIS A 148 -4.30 0.35 20.03
C HIS A 148 -4.98 -0.63 21.00
N PHE A 149 -5.29 -1.84 20.54
CA PHE A 149 -5.89 -2.90 21.34
C PHE A 149 -4.86 -3.88 21.90
N GLY A 150 -3.57 -3.59 21.74
CA GLY A 150 -2.49 -4.39 22.29
C GLY A 150 -2.08 -5.59 21.47
N TYR A 151 -2.54 -5.70 20.24
CA TYR A 151 -2.12 -6.79 19.33
C TYR A 151 -0.83 -6.44 18.64
N GLN A 152 -0.03 -7.48 18.36
CA GLN A 152 1.13 -7.36 17.49
C GLN A 152 0.79 -7.98 16.14
N ILE A 153 1.12 -7.28 15.07
CA ILE A 153 0.92 -7.79 13.72
C ILE A 153 2.17 -8.56 13.32
N ILE A 154 2.01 -9.87 13.12
CA ILE A 154 3.10 -10.74 12.68
C ILE A 154 3.41 -10.51 11.21
N LYS A 155 2.36 -10.35 10.39
CA LYS A 155 2.47 -10.11 8.97
C LYS A 155 1.32 -9.23 8.51
N LEU A 156 1.61 -8.27 7.65
CA LEU A 156 0.61 -7.38 7.07
C LEU A 156 0.80 -7.41 5.55
N ASP A 157 -0.25 -7.78 4.84
CA ASP A 157 -0.19 -7.98 3.40
C ASP A 157 -1.31 -7.19 2.72
N ARG A 158 -0.94 -6.23 1.87
CA ARG A 158 -1.95 -5.48 1.12
C ARG A 158 -2.35 -6.29 -0.10
N VAL A 159 -3.59 -6.75 -0.12
CA VAL A 159 -4.09 -7.64 -1.17
C VAL A 159 -4.93 -6.92 -2.23
N TYR A 160 -5.27 -5.65 -1.98
CA TYR A 160 -6.08 -4.85 -2.90
C TYR A 160 -5.73 -3.37 -2.74
N PHE A 161 -5.61 -2.67 -3.85
CA PHE A 161 -5.42 -1.22 -3.87
C PHE A 161 -6.03 -0.66 -5.15
N ALA A 162 -7.07 0.19 -4.99
CA ALA A 162 -7.67 0.97 -6.09
C ALA A 162 -7.99 0.12 -7.34
N GLY A 163 -8.56 -1.06 -7.14
CA GLY A 163 -8.95 -1.95 -8.23
C GLY A 163 -7.91 -3.00 -8.61
N ILE A 164 -6.70 -2.91 -8.04
CA ILE A 164 -5.62 -3.85 -8.33
C ILE A 164 -5.59 -4.92 -7.24
N THR A 165 -5.66 -6.18 -7.63
CA THR A 165 -5.67 -7.29 -6.67
C THR A 165 -4.38 -8.08 -6.74
N LYS A 166 -3.98 -8.65 -5.60
CA LYS A 166 -2.84 -9.55 -5.51
C LYS A 166 -3.12 -10.89 -6.18
N LYS A 167 -4.39 -11.24 -6.33
CA LYS A 167 -4.80 -12.55 -6.85
C LYS A 167 -4.23 -12.86 -8.23
N ASN A 168 -3.98 -11.83 -9.03
CA ASN A 168 -3.46 -11.99 -10.39
C ASN A 168 -1.94 -11.77 -10.47
N LEU A 169 -1.27 -11.64 -9.34
CA LEU A 169 0.18 -11.45 -9.29
C LEU A 169 0.88 -12.77 -9.00
N GLN A 170 1.93 -13.01 -9.72
CA GLN A 170 2.77 -14.19 -9.50
C GLN A 170 4.10 -13.81 -8.89
#